data_f396f2f7c47d6caf04124a4e467685a6
#
_entry.id   f396f2f7c47d6caf04124a4e467685a6
#
_cell.length_a   1.000
_cell.length_b   1.000
_cell.length_c   1.000
_cell.angle_alpha   90.00
_cell.angle_beta   90.00
_cell.angle_gamma   90.00
#
_symmetry.space_group_name_H-M   'P 1'
#
loop_
_entity.id
_entity.type
_entity.pdbx_description
1 polymer ?
#
loop_
_entity_poly.entity_id
_entity_poly.type
_entity_poly.pdbx_seq_one_letter_code
_entity_poly.pdbx_strand_id
1 'polypeptide(L)'
;MAPEPLIARYSQRIQFWRLLAILTLAAMCLIIPFTAKGPVEDSWKFAGVLIAAALIWAIVTFMRLQNRNPQVLIDENGVYFREWLVGTVPWENIEFIAHSSQVRRGIVASITRTRKKPYLLFKFAELPKVRPTAPIPFSWLQFVRAEFAIQEPIMQQYGLDTPVNDILTSIQEHIAHWQIVQEPEIAALEKANQEPPEKTE
;
A
#
# COMPACT_ATOMS: atom_id res chain seq x y z
N MET A 1 28.54 4.09 0.83
CA MET A 1 27.87 3.62 2.07
C MET A 1 26.46 3.26 1.67
N ALA A 2 25.96 2.06 1.99
CA ALA A 2 24.59 1.69 1.64
C ALA A 2 23.59 2.60 2.39
N PRO A 3 22.48 3.02 1.75
CA PRO A 3 21.43 3.77 2.42
C PRO A 3 20.82 2.97 3.57
N GLU A 4 20.31 3.68 4.59
CA GLU A 4 19.62 2.99 5.70
C GLU A 4 18.27 2.44 5.23
N PRO A 5 17.88 1.22 5.64
CA PRO A 5 16.61 0.64 5.26
C PRO A 5 15.45 1.44 5.85
N LEU A 6 14.46 1.78 5.02
CA LEU A 6 13.25 2.47 5.46
C LEU A 6 12.15 1.47 5.78
N ILE A 7 11.57 1.57 6.97
CA ILE A 7 10.47 0.74 7.43
C ILE A 7 9.27 1.62 7.75
N ALA A 8 8.21 1.53 6.94
CA ALA A 8 6.94 2.20 7.23
C ALA A 8 5.91 1.21 7.78
N ARG A 9 5.17 1.63 8.81
CA ARG A 9 4.15 0.85 9.50
C ARG A 9 2.81 1.59 9.51
N TYR A 10 1.76 0.93 9.96
CA TYR A 10 0.51 1.65 10.24
C TYR A 10 0.71 2.63 11.41
N SER A 11 0.35 3.88 11.18
CA SER A 11 0.34 4.91 12.23
C SER A 11 -0.72 4.58 13.28
N GLN A 12 -0.29 4.23 14.48
CA GLN A 12 -1.20 3.90 15.59
C GLN A 12 -2.15 5.05 15.91
N ARG A 13 -1.64 6.29 15.86
CA ARG A 13 -2.43 7.51 16.10
C ARG A 13 -3.57 7.65 15.08
N ILE A 14 -3.28 7.44 13.79
CA ILE A 14 -4.29 7.56 12.73
C ILE A 14 -5.33 6.44 12.85
N GLN A 15 -4.88 5.21 13.12
CA GLN A 15 -5.80 4.07 13.26
C GLN A 15 -6.69 4.21 14.51
N PHE A 16 -6.15 4.72 15.62
CA PHE A 16 -6.92 5.00 16.83
C PHE A 16 -8.03 6.03 16.58
N TRP A 17 -7.71 7.17 15.95
CA TRP A 17 -8.73 8.18 15.63
C TRP A 17 -9.78 7.68 14.64
N ARG A 18 -9.38 6.82 13.68
CA ARG A 18 -10.33 6.17 12.77
C ARG A 18 -11.26 5.23 13.54
N LEU A 19 -10.74 4.41 14.41
CA LEU A 19 -11.55 3.51 15.24
C LEU A 19 -12.55 4.30 16.07
N LEU A 20 -12.11 5.36 16.74
CA LEU A 20 -12.99 6.23 17.52
C LEU A 20 -14.09 6.85 16.66
N ALA A 21 -13.75 7.37 15.48
CA ALA A 21 -14.74 7.94 14.56
C ALA A 21 -15.77 6.90 14.08
N ILE A 22 -15.36 5.66 13.79
CA ILE A 22 -16.26 4.59 13.38
C ILE A 22 -17.21 4.21 14.52
N LEU A 23 -16.69 4.07 15.75
CA LEU A 23 -17.51 3.76 16.93
C LEU A 23 -18.50 4.88 17.25
N THR A 24 -18.07 6.15 17.12
CA THR A 24 -18.98 7.30 17.27
C THR A 24 -20.09 7.27 16.21
N LEU A 25 -19.74 6.98 14.96
CA LEU A 25 -20.74 6.85 13.89
C LEU A 25 -21.72 5.71 14.18
N ALA A 26 -21.24 4.55 14.62
CA ALA A 26 -22.07 3.43 15.01
C ALA A 26 -23.04 3.81 16.17
N ALA A 27 -22.54 4.52 17.17
CA ALA A 27 -23.36 5.04 18.28
C ALA A 27 -24.43 6.03 17.79
N MET A 28 -24.08 6.92 16.86
CA MET A 28 -25.07 7.84 16.25
C MET A 28 -26.16 7.08 15.47
N CYS A 29 -25.84 5.97 14.81
CA CYS A 29 -26.83 5.15 14.11
C CYS A 29 -27.88 4.56 15.06
N LEU A 30 -27.58 4.37 16.35
CA LEU A 30 -28.58 3.94 17.34
C LEU A 30 -29.69 4.99 17.59
N ILE A 31 -29.44 6.24 17.26
CA ILE A 31 -30.42 7.33 17.44
C ILE A 31 -31.46 7.36 16.30
N ILE A 32 -31.12 6.81 15.12
CA ILE A 32 -31.95 6.84 13.92
C ILE A 32 -33.37 6.32 14.17
N PRO A 33 -33.59 5.15 14.82
CA PRO A 33 -34.94 4.62 15.04
C PRO A 33 -35.84 5.52 15.90
N PHE A 34 -35.23 6.33 16.78
CA PHE A 34 -35.94 7.23 17.66
C PHE A 34 -36.31 8.58 17.02
N THR A 35 -35.62 8.97 15.95
CA THR A 35 -35.78 10.23 15.26
C THR A 35 -36.50 10.13 13.91
N ALA A 36 -36.53 8.94 13.32
CA ALA A 36 -37.16 8.69 12.03
C ALA A 36 -38.70 8.78 12.14
N LYS A 37 -39.32 9.47 11.17
CA LYS A 37 -40.80 9.65 11.08
C LYS A 37 -41.50 8.47 10.39
N GLY A 38 -40.77 7.39 10.03
CA GLY A 38 -41.31 6.22 9.34
C GLY A 38 -41.67 5.07 10.29
N PRO A 39 -42.07 3.90 9.72
CA PRO A 39 -42.31 2.70 10.51
C PRO A 39 -41.07 2.35 11.35
N VAL A 40 -41.27 2.17 12.64
CA VAL A 40 -40.16 1.92 13.61
C VAL A 40 -39.35 0.66 13.22
N GLU A 41 -40.05 -0.38 12.76
CA GLU A 41 -39.42 -1.63 12.35
C GLU A 41 -38.40 -1.47 11.20
N ASP A 42 -38.75 -0.71 10.17
CA ASP A 42 -37.84 -0.47 9.02
C ASP A 42 -36.65 0.41 9.42
N SER A 43 -36.88 1.37 10.32
CA SER A 43 -35.83 2.22 10.88
C SER A 43 -34.79 1.39 11.67
N TRP A 44 -35.22 0.39 12.43
CA TRP A 44 -34.34 -0.54 13.13
C TRP A 44 -33.58 -1.47 12.18
N LYS A 45 -34.21 -1.97 11.12
CA LYS A 45 -33.53 -2.77 10.09
C LYS A 45 -32.42 -1.97 9.43
N PHE A 46 -32.71 -0.72 9.03
CA PHE A 46 -31.73 0.16 8.42
C PHE A 46 -30.56 0.51 9.37
N ALA A 47 -30.87 0.90 10.59
CA ALA A 47 -29.85 1.17 11.61
C ALA A 47 -28.99 -0.08 11.88
N GLY A 48 -29.61 -1.27 11.96
CA GLY A 48 -28.91 -2.53 12.16
C GLY A 48 -27.88 -2.83 11.07
N VAL A 49 -28.24 -2.61 9.80
CA VAL A 49 -27.30 -2.79 8.67
C VAL A 49 -26.13 -1.82 8.78
N LEU A 50 -26.38 -0.56 9.08
CA LEU A 50 -25.30 0.45 9.24
C LEU A 50 -24.37 0.12 10.41
N ILE A 51 -24.94 -0.29 11.54
CA ILE A 51 -24.15 -0.69 12.73
C ILE A 51 -23.32 -1.92 12.42
N ALA A 52 -23.88 -2.94 11.76
CA ALA A 52 -23.15 -4.14 11.36
C ALA A 52 -21.97 -3.80 10.44
N ALA A 53 -22.19 -2.95 9.44
CA ALA A 53 -21.12 -2.49 8.55
C ALA A 53 -20.04 -1.69 9.32
N ALA A 54 -20.44 -0.83 10.24
CA ALA A 54 -19.51 -0.07 11.07
C ALA A 54 -18.68 -0.99 12.00
N LEU A 55 -19.30 -2.02 12.58
CA LEU A 55 -18.61 -2.99 13.43
C LEU A 55 -17.59 -3.82 12.63
N ILE A 56 -17.94 -4.27 11.43
CA ILE A 56 -16.99 -4.97 10.55
C ILE A 56 -15.80 -4.06 10.26
N TRP A 57 -16.04 -2.79 9.95
CA TRP A 57 -14.97 -1.84 9.70
C TRP A 57 -14.14 -1.53 10.95
N ALA A 58 -14.77 -1.45 12.13
CA ALA A 58 -14.10 -1.29 13.41
C ALA A 58 -13.15 -2.46 13.69
N ILE A 59 -13.58 -3.71 13.46
CA ILE A 59 -12.75 -4.91 13.60
C ILE A 59 -11.52 -4.82 12.69
N VAL A 60 -11.70 -4.51 11.41
CA VAL A 60 -10.58 -4.35 10.46
C VAL A 60 -9.60 -3.26 10.90
N THR A 61 -10.12 -2.13 11.39
CA THR A 61 -9.29 -1.01 11.88
C THR A 61 -8.55 -1.40 13.16
N PHE A 62 -9.18 -2.13 14.04
CA PHE A 62 -8.56 -2.67 15.25
C PHE A 62 -7.44 -3.67 14.95
N MET A 63 -7.66 -4.58 13.99
CA MET A 63 -6.61 -5.50 13.52
C MET A 63 -5.41 -4.73 12.93
N ARG A 64 -5.65 -3.63 12.21
CA ARG A 64 -4.58 -2.75 11.72
C ARG A 64 -3.85 -2.03 12.84
N LEU A 65 -4.56 -1.62 13.90
CA LEU A 65 -3.98 -0.99 15.08
C LEU A 65 -3.02 -1.94 15.82
N GLN A 66 -3.38 -3.22 15.92
CA GLN A 66 -2.52 -4.24 16.55
C GLN A 66 -1.36 -4.70 15.66
N ASN A 67 -1.46 -4.49 14.35
CA ASN A 67 -0.48 -4.97 13.40
C ASN A 67 0.77 -4.08 13.38
N ARG A 68 1.85 -4.57 13.95
CA ARG A 68 3.16 -3.91 14.00
C ARG A 68 4.10 -4.33 12.86
N ASN A 69 3.68 -5.24 12.00
CA ASN A 69 4.51 -5.68 10.89
C ASN A 69 4.74 -4.55 9.88
N PRO A 70 5.90 -4.51 9.22
CA PRO A 70 6.17 -3.56 8.15
C PRO A 70 5.07 -3.62 7.08
N GLN A 71 4.62 -2.46 6.66
CA GLN A 71 3.71 -2.32 5.51
C GLN A 71 4.49 -1.98 4.25
N VAL A 72 5.55 -1.18 4.40
CA VAL A 72 6.54 -0.89 3.38
C VAL A 72 7.91 -1.15 3.98
N LEU A 73 8.76 -1.84 3.25
CA LEU A 73 10.17 -2.01 3.55
C LEU A 73 10.95 -1.69 2.27
N ILE A 74 11.94 -0.84 2.39
CA ILE A 74 12.85 -0.46 1.31
C ILE A 74 14.24 -0.76 1.84
N ASP A 75 14.94 -1.64 1.16
CA ASP A 75 16.29 -2.06 1.53
C ASP A 75 17.17 -2.27 0.28
N GLU A 76 18.37 -2.78 0.47
CA GLU A 76 19.31 -3.07 -0.60
C GLU A 76 18.79 -4.10 -1.63
N ASN A 77 17.84 -4.97 -1.24
CA ASN A 77 17.29 -6.02 -2.10
C ASN A 77 16.12 -5.53 -2.96
N GLY A 78 15.46 -4.43 -2.57
CA GLY A 78 14.32 -3.91 -3.32
C GLY A 78 13.23 -3.28 -2.45
N VAL A 79 12.00 -3.29 -2.98
CA VAL A 79 10.82 -2.71 -2.34
C VAL A 79 9.82 -3.80 -1.97
N TYR A 80 9.50 -3.88 -0.70
CA TYR A 80 8.38 -4.67 -0.19
C TYR A 80 7.21 -3.77 0.12
N PHE A 81 6.05 -4.09 -0.46
CA PHE A 81 4.78 -3.47 -0.08
C PHE A 81 3.74 -4.55 0.19
N ARG A 82 3.28 -4.61 1.42
CA ARG A 82 2.40 -5.68 1.90
C ARG A 82 1.10 -5.83 1.10
N GLU A 83 0.56 -4.72 0.60
CA GLU A 83 -0.70 -4.77 -0.16
C GLU A 83 -0.56 -5.45 -1.52
N TRP A 84 0.67 -5.55 -2.07
CA TRP A 84 0.92 -6.26 -3.33
C TRP A 84 0.92 -7.79 -3.18
N LEU A 85 1.21 -8.31 -1.98
CA LEU A 85 1.27 -9.76 -1.67
C LEU A 85 2.27 -10.53 -2.55
N VAL A 86 3.32 -9.90 -3.01
CA VAL A 86 4.34 -10.51 -3.90
C VAL A 86 5.68 -10.76 -3.23
N GLY A 87 5.85 -10.29 -1.99
CA GLY A 87 7.14 -10.27 -1.33
C GLY A 87 7.93 -9.02 -1.70
N THR A 88 9.26 -9.09 -1.59
CA THR A 88 10.15 -8.00 -2.01
C THR A 88 10.30 -8.02 -3.52
N VAL A 89 10.07 -6.88 -4.16
CA VAL A 89 10.30 -6.68 -5.59
C VAL A 89 11.71 -6.15 -5.75
N PRO A 90 12.61 -6.88 -6.43
CA PRO A 90 13.98 -6.46 -6.58
C PRO A 90 14.12 -5.22 -7.47
N TRP A 91 15.19 -4.44 -7.28
CA TRP A 91 15.41 -3.18 -8.00
C TRP A 91 15.48 -3.36 -9.51
N GLU A 92 16.03 -4.45 -10.00
CA GLU A 92 16.11 -4.82 -11.42
C GLU A 92 14.74 -4.98 -12.10
N ASN A 93 13.72 -5.32 -11.31
CA ASN A 93 12.35 -5.48 -11.83
C ASN A 93 11.54 -4.19 -11.79
N ILE A 94 12.10 -3.10 -11.28
CA ILE A 94 11.42 -1.79 -11.22
C ILE A 94 11.89 -0.94 -12.38
N GLU A 95 11.05 -0.84 -13.42
CA GLU A 95 11.37 -0.07 -14.63
C GLU A 95 11.20 1.43 -14.41
N PHE A 96 10.15 1.81 -13.68
CA PHE A 96 9.80 3.22 -13.52
C PHE A 96 9.00 3.47 -12.24
N ILE A 97 9.26 4.62 -11.60
CA ILE A 97 8.49 5.10 -10.46
C ILE A 97 8.07 6.54 -10.71
N ALA A 98 6.76 6.80 -10.65
CA ALA A 98 6.20 8.13 -10.76
C ALA A 98 5.56 8.58 -9.45
N HIS A 99 5.84 9.81 -9.04
CA HIS A 99 5.08 10.49 -8.02
C HIS A 99 3.92 11.24 -8.65
N SER A 100 2.73 10.97 -8.19
CA SER A 100 1.52 11.63 -8.69
C SER A 100 0.57 11.98 -7.53
N SER A 101 -0.48 12.72 -7.84
CA SER A 101 -1.50 13.07 -6.85
C SER A 101 -2.89 12.93 -7.44
N GLN A 102 -3.73 12.11 -6.81
CA GLN A 102 -5.14 12.04 -7.17
C GLN A 102 -5.91 13.24 -6.63
N VAL A 103 -6.66 13.89 -7.50
CA VAL A 103 -7.60 14.93 -7.11
C VAL A 103 -8.89 14.26 -6.66
N ARG A 104 -9.19 14.30 -5.37
CA ARG A 104 -10.49 13.87 -4.87
C ARG A 104 -11.55 14.87 -5.28
N ARG A 105 -12.62 14.39 -5.91
CA ARG A 105 -13.83 15.15 -6.23
C ARG A 105 -14.95 14.69 -5.32
N GLY A 106 -15.83 15.63 -4.89
CA GLY A 106 -17.03 15.33 -4.12
C GLY A 106 -17.07 15.94 -2.73
N ILE A 107 -18.18 15.73 -2.02
CA ILE A 107 -18.51 16.34 -0.73
C ILE A 107 -17.42 16.05 0.33
N VAL A 108 -16.90 14.82 0.38
CA VAL A 108 -15.87 14.44 1.36
C VAL A 108 -14.57 15.23 1.16
N ALA A 109 -14.19 15.54 -0.08
CA ALA A 109 -13.01 16.35 -0.38
C ALA A 109 -13.18 17.81 0.04
N SER A 110 -14.41 18.32 -0.04
CA SER A 110 -14.76 19.68 0.42
C SER A 110 -14.70 19.79 1.94
N ILE A 111 -15.19 18.80 2.67
CA ILE A 111 -15.18 18.77 4.14
C ILE A 111 -13.76 18.61 4.69
N THR A 112 -12.96 17.73 4.09
CA THR A 112 -11.61 17.41 4.60
C THR A 112 -10.53 18.37 4.15
N ARG A 113 -10.84 19.36 3.28
CA ARG A 113 -9.87 20.26 2.62
C ARG A 113 -8.70 19.57 1.91
N THR A 114 -8.70 18.24 1.86
CA THR A 114 -7.62 17.44 1.29
C THR A 114 -7.96 17.07 -0.14
N ARG A 115 -7.72 18.00 -1.07
CA ARG A 115 -8.05 17.80 -2.49
C ARG A 115 -7.09 16.87 -3.23
N LYS A 116 -5.85 16.74 -2.74
CA LYS A 116 -4.81 15.93 -3.40
C LYS A 116 -4.26 14.92 -2.41
N LYS A 117 -4.16 13.67 -2.82
CA LYS A 117 -3.46 12.63 -2.07
C LYS A 117 -2.27 12.16 -2.90
N PRO A 118 -1.05 12.30 -2.39
CA PRO A 118 0.13 11.80 -3.07
C PRO A 118 0.10 10.27 -3.09
N TYR A 119 0.59 9.70 -4.19
CA TYR A 119 0.80 8.27 -4.36
C TYR A 119 1.99 8.02 -5.26
N LEU A 120 2.59 6.85 -5.12
CA LEU A 120 3.64 6.37 -6.00
C LEU A 120 3.04 5.34 -6.95
N LEU A 121 3.30 5.51 -8.23
CA LEU A 121 2.96 4.56 -9.29
C LEU A 121 4.24 3.83 -9.67
N PHE A 122 4.20 2.50 -9.67
CA PHE A 122 5.31 1.66 -10.08
C PHE A 122 5.01 1.04 -11.43
N LYS A 123 6.04 0.83 -12.23
CA LYS A 123 6.00 0.00 -13.42
C LYS A 123 7.05 -1.08 -13.25
N PHE A 124 6.63 -2.32 -13.36
CA PHE A 124 7.49 -3.48 -13.27
C PHE A 124 7.89 -3.95 -14.67
N ALA A 125 9.14 -4.40 -14.84
CA ALA A 125 9.62 -5.03 -16.06
C ALA A 125 8.91 -6.38 -16.28
N GLU A 126 8.78 -7.17 -15.20
CA GLU A 126 8.00 -8.38 -15.18
C GLU A 126 6.99 -8.34 -14.03
N LEU A 127 5.73 -8.74 -14.29
CA LEU A 127 4.70 -8.78 -13.26
C LEU A 127 5.06 -9.84 -12.19
N PRO A 128 5.30 -9.42 -10.94
CA PRO A 128 5.66 -10.35 -9.89
C PRO A 128 4.46 -11.26 -9.52
N LYS A 129 4.75 -12.51 -9.20
CA LYS A 129 3.72 -13.51 -8.86
C LYS A 129 3.13 -13.24 -7.47
N VAL A 130 1.80 -13.10 -7.41
CA VAL A 130 1.06 -12.94 -6.15
C VAL A 130 1.15 -14.21 -5.31
N ARG A 131 1.46 -14.04 -4.03
CA ARG A 131 1.50 -15.12 -3.03
C ARG A 131 0.52 -14.81 -1.90
N PRO A 132 -0.72 -15.28 -1.96
CA PRO A 132 -1.69 -15.03 -0.90
C PRO A 132 -1.23 -15.68 0.40
N THR A 133 -1.28 -14.93 1.49
CA THR A 133 -0.85 -15.37 2.83
C THR A 133 -2.02 -15.69 3.75
N ALA A 134 -3.26 -15.46 3.32
CA ALA A 134 -4.44 -15.75 4.12
C ALA A 134 -4.84 -17.22 4.05
N PRO A 135 -5.36 -17.77 5.14
CA PRO A 135 -5.97 -19.10 5.11
C PRO A 135 -7.24 -19.11 4.24
N ILE A 136 -7.50 -20.25 3.61
CA ILE A 136 -8.76 -20.52 2.90
C ILE A 136 -9.92 -20.38 3.94
N PRO A 137 -11.05 -19.69 3.64
CA PRO A 137 -11.55 -19.31 2.31
C PRO A 137 -11.22 -17.87 1.86
N PHE A 138 -10.51 -17.08 2.65
CA PHE A 138 -10.29 -15.67 2.34
C PHE A 138 -9.13 -15.40 1.34
N SER A 139 -8.36 -16.44 1.01
CA SER A 139 -7.22 -16.31 0.08
C SER A 139 -7.62 -15.84 -1.31
N TRP A 140 -8.79 -16.23 -1.82
CA TRP A 140 -9.26 -15.83 -3.14
C TRP A 140 -9.56 -14.32 -3.23
N LEU A 141 -10.13 -13.71 -2.17
CA LEU A 141 -10.37 -12.28 -2.09
C LEU A 141 -9.06 -11.49 -2.07
N GLN A 142 -8.07 -11.99 -1.34
CA GLN A 142 -6.73 -11.40 -1.31
C GLN A 142 -6.05 -11.53 -2.67
N PHE A 143 -6.18 -12.70 -3.31
CA PHE A 143 -5.63 -12.95 -4.63
C PHE A 143 -6.22 -11.99 -5.68
N VAL A 144 -7.56 -11.90 -5.78
CA VAL A 144 -8.23 -10.98 -6.71
C VAL A 144 -7.82 -9.54 -6.46
N ARG A 145 -7.80 -9.11 -5.18
CA ARG A 145 -7.38 -7.75 -4.82
C ARG A 145 -5.93 -7.47 -5.20
N ALA A 146 -5.03 -8.42 -4.98
CA ALA A 146 -3.62 -8.26 -5.27
C ALA A 146 -3.34 -8.30 -6.78
N GLU A 147 -4.02 -9.15 -7.54
CA GLU A 147 -3.95 -9.16 -9.01
C GLU A 147 -4.31 -7.79 -9.60
N PHE A 148 -5.40 -7.15 -9.12
CA PHE A 148 -5.74 -5.79 -9.53
C PHE A 148 -4.71 -4.75 -9.06
N ALA A 149 -4.17 -4.91 -7.85
CA ALA A 149 -3.18 -3.98 -7.30
C ALA A 149 -1.83 -4.05 -8.03
N ILE A 150 -1.50 -5.18 -8.67
CA ILE A 150 -0.26 -5.37 -9.42
C ILE A 150 -0.38 -4.88 -10.85
N GLN A 151 -1.56 -4.95 -11.47
CA GLN A 151 -1.78 -4.39 -12.81
C GLN A 151 -1.60 -2.87 -12.83
N GLU A 152 -1.97 -2.18 -11.74
CA GLU A 152 -1.70 -0.78 -11.49
C GLU A 152 -1.06 -0.63 -10.10
N PRO A 153 0.24 -0.92 -9.95
CA PRO A 153 0.90 -0.96 -8.65
C PRO A 153 1.04 0.44 -8.05
N ILE A 154 -0.01 0.84 -7.34
CA ILE A 154 -0.09 2.13 -6.67
C ILE A 154 0.22 1.93 -5.19
N MET A 155 1.23 2.64 -4.69
CA MET A 155 1.50 2.75 -3.26
C MET A 155 0.89 4.03 -2.71
N GLN A 156 -0.07 3.90 -1.82
CA GLN A 156 -0.77 5.03 -1.20
C GLN A 156 -0.43 5.12 0.30
N GLN A 157 -0.29 6.35 0.79
CA GLN A 157 0.01 6.65 2.21
C GLN A 157 -1.17 6.38 3.16
N TYR A 158 -2.05 5.43 2.91
CA TYR A 158 -3.22 5.25 3.78
C TYR A 158 -2.86 4.75 5.19
N GLY A 159 -2.69 5.72 6.10
CA GLY A 159 -2.51 5.44 7.51
C GLY A 159 -1.13 4.88 7.87
N LEU A 160 -0.13 5.11 7.02
CA LEU A 160 1.27 4.86 7.35
C LEU A 160 1.79 5.96 8.28
N ASP A 161 2.82 5.63 9.05
CA ASP A 161 3.56 6.55 9.92
C ASP A 161 4.56 7.42 9.14
N THR A 162 4.95 6.96 7.95
CA THR A 162 5.95 7.59 7.09
C THR A 162 5.27 8.32 5.92
N PRO A 163 5.62 9.59 5.64
CA PRO A 163 5.13 10.34 4.49
C PRO A 163 5.55 9.69 3.16
N VAL A 164 4.72 9.85 2.11
CA VAL A 164 5.04 9.33 0.76
C VAL A 164 6.33 9.96 0.20
N ASN A 165 6.61 11.22 0.53
CA ASN A 165 7.82 11.88 0.05
C ASN A 165 9.08 11.24 0.63
N ASP A 166 9.07 10.86 1.91
CA ASP A 166 10.20 10.20 2.55
C ASP A 166 10.42 8.80 1.97
N ILE A 167 9.31 8.09 1.68
CA ILE A 167 9.35 6.82 0.96
C ILE A 167 9.97 7.01 -0.42
N LEU A 168 9.56 8.04 -1.18
CA LEU A 168 10.12 8.34 -2.50
C LEU A 168 11.61 8.67 -2.43
N THR A 169 12.01 9.50 -1.47
CA THR A 169 13.43 9.86 -1.26
C THR A 169 14.25 8.62 -0.97
N SER A 170 13.81 7.76 -0.05
CA SER A 170 14.49 6.51 0.26
C SER A 170 14.62 5.59 -0.96
N ILE A 171 13.56 5.46 -1.76
CA ILE A 171 13.61 4.68 -3.01
C ILE A 171 14.66 5.25 -3.96
N GLN A 172 14.70 6.58 -4.15
CA GLN A 172 15.66 7.22 -5.05
C GLN A 172 17.11 7.00 -4.59
N GLU A 173 17.36 7.08 -3.28
CA GLU A 173 18.68 6.82 -2.71
C GLU A 173 19.12 5.37 -2.92
N HIS A 174 18.22 4.41 -2.72
CA HIS A 174 18.54 2.99 -2.92
C HIS A 174 18.74 2.66 -4.39
N ILE A 175 17.93 3.19 -5.30
CA ILE A 175 18.13 3.00 -6.76
C ILE A 175 19.47 3.59 -7.19
N ALA A 176 19.81 4.81 -6.76
CA ALA A 176 21.08 5.42 -7.09
C ALA A 176 22.27 4.59 -6.58
N HIS A 177 22.17 4.08 -5.35
CA HIS A 177 23.19 3.18 -4.80
C HIS A 177 23.31 1.88 -5.58
N TRP A 178 22.17 1.26 -5.91
CA TRP A 178 22.12 0.01 -6.67
C TRP A 178 22.74 0.18 -8.06
N GLN A 179 22.46 1.28 -8.77
CA GLN A 179 23.07 1.58 -10.07
C GLN A 179 24.58 1.70 -9.97
N ILE A 180 25.09 2.39 -8.95
CA ILE A 180 26.55 2.53 -8.74
C ILE A 180 27.21 1.17 -8.48
N VAL A 181 26.54 0.26 -7.77
CA VAL A 181 27.07 -1.07 -7.47
C VAL A 181 27.06 -1.97 -8.70
N GLN A 182 26.06 -1.83 -9.58
CA GLN A 182 25.92 -2.63 -10.80
C GLN A 182 26.81 -2.15 -11.97
N GLU A 183 27.16 -0.86 -11.98
CA GLU A 183 27.94 -0.25 -13.08
C GLU A 183 29.25 -1.01 -13.41
N PRO A 184 30.10 -1.42 -12.44
CA PRO A 184 31.32 -2.16 -12.74
C PRO A 184 31.04 -3.57 -13.26
N GLU A 185 29.97 -4.22 -12.86
CA GLU A 185 29.62 -5.56 -13.32
C GLU A 185 29.11 -5.53 -14.76
N ILE A 186 28.29 -4.56 -15.11
CA ILE A 186 27.81 -4.33 -16.48
C ILE A 186 28.99 -4.01 -17.40
N ALA A 187 29.88 -3.13 -16.98
CA ALA A 187 31.09 -2.78 -17.75
C ALA A 187 32.02 -3.99 -17.97
N ALA A 188 32.14 -4.89 -16.99
CA ALA A 188 32.90 -6.12 -17.12
C ALA A 188 32.27 -7.10 -18.11
N LEU A 189 30.94 -7.24 -18.09
CA LEU A 189 30.17 -8.08 -19.03
C LEU A 189 30.27 -7.55 -20.46
N GLU A 190 30.14 -6.24 -20.66
CA GLU A 190 30.31 -5.60 -21.97
C GLU A 190 31.71 -5.82 -22.53
N LYS A 191 32.74 -5.73 -21.69
CA LYS A 191 34.13 -5.98 -22.09
C LYS A 191 34.36 -7.45 -22.47
N ALA A 192 33.78 -8.37 -21.71
CA ALA A 192 33.90 -9.81 -22.02
C ALA A 192 33.20 -10.19 -23.34
N ASN A 193 32.07 -9.51 -23.66
CA ASN A 193 31.35 -9.72 -24.91
C ASN A 193 32.05 -9.08 -26.16
N GLN A 194 32.96 -8.12 -25.92
CA GLN A 194 33.74 -7.46 -27.00
C GLN A 194 35.06 -8.17 -27.33
N GLU A 195 35.54 -9.05 -26.45
CA GLU A 195 36.72 -9.86 -26.77
C GLU A 195 36.31 -10.94 -27.80
N PRO A 196 36.91 -10.92 -29.02
CA PRO A 196 36.63 -11.94 -30.01
C PRO A 196 37.14 -13.29 -29.52
N PRO A 197 36.45 -14.41 -29.82
CA PRO A 197 36.87 -15.73 -29.40
C PRO A 197 38.32 -15.97 -29.87
N GLU A 198 39.19 -16.20 -28.86
CA GLU A 198 40.59 -16.54 -29.10
C GLU A 198 40.63 -17.72 -30.09
N LYS A 199 41.18 -17.49 -31.29
CA LYS A 199 41.32 -18.53 -32.28
C LYS A 199 42.32 -19.55 -31.73
N THR A 200 41.80 -20.64 -31.21
CA THR A 200 42.60 -21.86 -30.96
C THR A 200 43.02 -22.40 -32.30
N GLU A 201 44.30 -22.21 -32.65
CA GLU A 201 45.01 -22.91 -33.71
C GLU A 201 45.27 -24.38 -33.33
#